data_ad3518a5cbf033d042acde046e341380
#
_entry.id   ad3518a5cbf033d042acde046e341380
#
_cell.length_a   1.000
_cell.length_b   1.000
_cell.length_c   1.000
_cell.angle_alpha   90.00
_cell.angle_beta   90.00
_cell.angle_gamma   90.00
#
_symmetry.space_group_name_H-M   'P 1'
#
loop_
_entity.id
_entity.type
_entity.pdbx_description
1 polymer ?
#
loop_
_entity_poly.entity_id
_entity_poly.type
_entity_poly.pdbx_seq_one_letter_code
_entity_poly.pdbx_strand_id
1 'polypeptide(L)'
;MALGLTCALLAAGVYGVAAVMQASGARRVAWSAGLDPRILLRVLRQPQAVVALGLLLVGFGLHLVAVRMLPLFLAQTGIAMSLVVSAVMAIVRFGERLSWLEWSAVVAVVTGLVLLSASAGQIGDHGDAWLPAALLGAVAVIAVLAWPASRTRSTLSTAALGALSGFAYAVVGIAGRLLPGWSPGRLAGSPVTYVLLLSGLVAFFLYTLALQRGAVTVATTPLIVAQTVVPSLVGLVLLGDTIRSGWSATAALAFSITIAAATALVRFEEADVVHERGENGPAVVG
;
A
#
# COMPACT_ATOMS: atom_id res chain seq x y z
N MET A 1 5.94 14.04 21.87
CA MET A 1 4.66 13.49 21.37
C MET A 1 4.02 14.38 20.29
N ALA A 2 3.84 15.68 20.50
CA ALA A 2 3.20 16.57 19.51
C ALA A 2 3.90 16.52 18.14
N LEU A 3 5.22 16.68 18.07
CA LEU A 3 5.98 16.62 16.83
C LEU A 3 5.82 15.29 16.09
N GLY A 4 5.86 14.17 16.82
CA GLY A 4 5.67 12.84 16.22
C GLY A 4 4.27 12.69 15.60
N LEU A 5 3.22 13.15 16.30
CA LEU A 5 1.85 13.11 15.78
C LEU A 5 1.69 14.01 14.55
N THR A 6 2.26 15.22 14.59
CA THR A 6 2.27 16.11 13.42
C THR A 6 2.96 15.46 12.23
N CYS A 7 4.12 14.82 12.43
CA CYS A 7 4.81 14.08 11.37
C CYS A 7 3.97 12.90 10.82
N ALA A 8 3.27 12.16 11.69
CA ALA A 8 2.41 11.05 11.26
C ALA A 8 1.24 11.54 10.40
N LEU A 9 0.57 12.62 10.81
CA LEU A 9 -0.54 13.21 10.06
C LEU A 9 -0.08 13.84 8.75
N LEU A 10 1.06 14.54 8.74
CA LEU A 10 1.65 15.06 7.51
C LEU A 10 2.05 13.93 6.57
N ALA A 11 2.64 12.85 7.08
CA ALA A 11 2.96 11.67 6.28
C ALA A 11 1.71 11.07 5.63
N ALA A 12 0.59 10.95 6.36
CA ALA A 12 -0.68 10.49 5.82
C ALA A 12 -1.18 11.38 4.67
N GLY A 13 -1.16 12.69 4.87
CA GLY A 13 -1.53 13.66 3.83
C GLY A 13 -0.64 13.54 2.59
N VAL A 14 0.67 13.50 2.80
CA VAL A 14 1.66 13.39 1.72
C VAL A 14 1.50 12.09 0.94
N TYR A 15 1.31 10.94 1.60
CA TYR A 15 1.09 9.66 0.94
C TYR A 15 -0.22 9.63 0.15
N GLY A 16 -1.31 10.18 0.70
CA GLY A 16 -2.58 10.26 0.00
C GLY A 16 -2.49 11.13 -1.27
N VAL A 17 -1.85 12.29 -1.19
CA VAL A 17 -1.59 13.15 -2.35
C VAL A 17 -0.65 12.47 -3.35
N ALA A 18 0.40 11.80 -2.87
CA ALA A 18 1.34 11.06 -3.71
C ALA A 18 0.63 9.99 -4.55
N ALA A 19 -0.32 9.24 -3.96
CA ALA A 19 -1.11 8.23 -4.66
C ALA A 19 -1.88 8.83 -5.85
N VAL A 20 -2.54 9.97 -5.65
CA VAL A 20 -3.31 10.65 -6.70
C VAL A 20 -2.39 11.28 -7.76
N MET A 21 -1.26 11.85 -7.37
CA MET A 21 -0.27 12.38 -8.32
C MET A 21 0.33 11.25 -9.16
N GLN A 22 0.64 10.10 -8.54
CA GLN A 22 1.11 8.90 -9.25
C GLN A 22 0.04 8.39 -10.23
N ALA A 23 -1.23 8.34 -9.82
CA ALA A 23 -2.34 7.99 -10.70
C ALA A 23 -2.47 8.95 -11.88
N SER A 24 -2.36 10.27 -11.63
CA SER A 24 -2.40 11.30 -12.68
C SER A 24 -1.28 11.12 -13.71
N GLY A 25 -0.07 10.77 -13.27
CA GLY A 25 1.05 10.46 -14.16
C GLY A 25 0.87 9.15 -14.90
N ALA A 26 0.42 8.11 -14.21
CA ALA A 26 0.23 6.77 -14.77
C ALA A 26 -0.85 6.75 -15.86
N ARG A 27 -1.97 7.43 -15.64
CA ARG A 27 -3.10 7.50 -16.60
C ARG A 27 -2.78 8.28 -17.88
N ARG A 28 -1.72 9.10 -17.91
CA ARG A 28 -1.26 9.82 -19.11
C ARG A 28 -0.42 8.97 -20.06
N VAL A 29 0.06 7.84 -19.60
CA VAL A 29 0.86 6.91 -20.40
C VAL A 29 -0.04 5.83 -20.98
N ALA A 30 0.10 5.57 -22.29
CA ALA A 30 -0.66 4.52 -22.95
C ALA A 30 -0.48 3.17 -22.24
N TRP A 31 -1.60 2.50 -22.02
CA TRP A 31 -1.60 1.17 -21.42
C TRP A 31 -0.90 0.17 -22.34
N SER A 32 -0.14 -0.74 -21.76
CA SER A 32 0.36 -1.93 -22.43
C SER A 32 0.14 -3.16 -21.57
N ALA A 33 -0.09 -4.32 -22.21
CA ALA A 33 -0.22 -5.58 -21.50
C ALA A 33 1.14 -6.05 -20.98
N GLY A 34 1.16 -6.64 -19.78
CA GLY A 34 2.34 -7.24 -19.17
C GLY A 34 3.15 -6.26 -18.31
N LEU A 35 4.29 -6.75 -17.83
CA LEU A 35 5.25 -6.04 -16.98
C LEU A 35 6.33 -5.39 -17.87
N ASP A 36 5.98 -4.38 -18.64
CA ASP A 36 6.96 -3.64 -19.46
C ASP A 36 7.68 -2.57 -18.62
N PRO A 37 8.98 -2.73 -18.30
CA PRO A 37 9.73 -1.72 -17.54
C PRO A 37 9.79 -0.35 -18.20
N ARG A 38 9.59 -0.29 -19.52
CA ARG A 38 9.56 0.97 -20.27
C ARG A 38 8.37 1.85 -19.87
N ILE A 39 7.31 1.25 -19.34
CA ILE A 39 6.17 2.01 -18.76
C ILE A 39 6.68 2.88 -17.62
N LEU A 40 7.50 2.34 -16.72
CA LEU A 40 8.05 3.09 -15.60
C LEU A 40 8.84 4.31 -16.07
N LEU A 41 9.71 4.14 -17.08
CA LEU A 41 10.46 5.24 -17.65
C LEU A 41 9.55 6.28 -18.32
N ARG A 42 8.48 5.83 -19.00
CA ARG A 42 7.50 6.75 -19.61
C ARG A 42 6.69 7.49 -18.56
N VAL A 43 6.32 6.83 -17.47
CA VAL A 43 5.60 7.44 -16.35
C VAL A 43 6.51 8.43 -15.60
N LEU A 44 7.76 8.07 -15.33
CA LEU A 44 8.72 8.95 -14.67
C LEU A 44 9.11 10.19 -15.52
N ARG A 45 8.78 10.20 -16.81
CA ARG A 45 8.87 11.43 -17.63
C ARG A 45 7.68 12.37 -17.42
N GLN A 46 6.61 11.90 -16.75
CA GLN A 46 5.47 12.75 -16.41
C GLN A 46 5.79 13.54 -15.13
N PRO A 47 5.65 14.87 -15.14
CA PRO A 47 5.99 15.68 -13.97
C PRO A 47 5.20 15.29 -12.71
N GLN A 48 3.95 14.83 -12.87
CA GLN A 48 3.14 14.36 -11.77
C GLN A 48 3.72 13.12 -11.08
N ALA A 49 4.31 12.18 -11.84
CA ALA A 49 4.94 10.99 -11.28
C ALA A 49 6.25 11.33 -10.56
N VAL A 50 7.01 12.30 -11.06
CA VAL A 50 8.22 12.80 -10.39
C VAL A 50 7.85 13.47 -9.06
N VAL A 51 6.80 14.31 -9.07
CA VAL A 51 6.26 14.91 -7.85
C VAL A 51 5.79 13.83 -6.87
N ALA A 52 5.07 12.80 -7.36
CA ALA A 52 4.63 11.68 -6.52
C ALA A 52 5.83 10.96 -5.86
N LEU A 53 6.88 10.68 -6.61
CA LEU A 53 8.10 10.05 -6.07
C LEU A 53 8.76 10.94 -5.01
N GLY A 54 8.87 12.25 -5.25
CA GLY A 54 9.35 13.21 -4.26
C GLY A 54 8.50 13.22 -2.98
N LEU A 55 7.18 13.24 -3.13
CA LEU A 55 6.24 13.17 -2.01
C LEU A 55 6.39 11.84 -1.25
N LEU A 56 6.54 10.71 -1.93
CA LEU A 56 6.77 9.41 -1.27
C LEU A 56 8.04 9.41 -0.41
N LEU A 57 9.13 10.00 -0.90
CA LEU A 57 10.38 10.14 -0.13
C LEU A 57 10.20 11.07 1.07
N VAL A 58 9.51 12.19 0.90
CA VAL A 58 9.17 13.11 2.02
C VAL A 58 8.27 12.41 3.04
N GLY A 59 7.22 11.71 2.58
CA GLY A 59 6.33 10.94 3.43
C GLY A 59 7.07 9.86 4.21
N PHE A 60 8.01 9.16 3.58
CA PHE A 60 8.86 8.17 4.23
C PHE A 60 9.74 8.80 5.32
N GLY A 61 10.38 9.93 5.05
CA GLY A 61 11.15 10.67 6.05
C GLY A 61 10.30 11.10 7.26
N LEU A 62 9.12 11.68 7.01
CA LEU A 62 8.17 12.07 8.06
C LEU A 62 7.70 10.85 8.88
N HIS A 63 7.37 9.75 8.21
CA HIS A 63 6.96 8.50 8.87
C HIS A 63 8.08 7.94 9.75
N LEU A 64 9.31 7.99 9.28
CA LEU A 64 10.46 7.55 10.05
C LEU A 64 10.66 8.36 11.34
N VAL A 65 10.46 9.69 11.30
CA VAL A 65 10.44 10.54 12.48
C VAL A 65 9.29 10.14 13.41
N ALA A 66 8.10 9.92 12.85
CA ALA A 66 6.93 9.51 13.64
C ALA A 66 7.17 8.20 14.41
N VAL A 67 7.69 7.17 13.75
CA VAL A 67 7.99 5.85 14.35
C VAL A 67 9.01 5.95 15.50
N ARG A 68 9.93 6.92 15.43
CA ARG A 68 10.92 7.14 16.50
C ARG A 68 10.38 7.91 17.71
N MET A 69 9.33 8.68 17.52
CA MET A 69 8.80 9.60 18.53
C MET A 69 7.46 9.16 19.13
N LEU A 70 6.77 8.22 18.47
CA LEU A 70 5.46 7.71 18.88
C LEU A 70 5.50 6.21 19.11
N PRO A 71 4.60 5.69 19.95
CA PRO A 71 4.28 4.26 19.93
C PRO A 71 3.95 3.81 18.51
N LEU A 72 4.37 2.60 18.14
CA LEU A 72 4.26 2.10 16.78
C LEU A 72 2.82 2.17 16.23
N PHE A 73 1.83 1.88 17.08
CA PHE A 73 0.42 1.92 16.67
C PHE A 73 -0.04 3.31 16.20
N LEU A 74 0.44 4.38 16.84
CA LEU A 74 0.09 5.76 16.42
C LEU A 74 0.75 6.12 15.07
N ALA A 75 1.98 5.69 14.84
CA ALA A 75 2.67 5.91 13.57
C ALA A 75 1.99 5.13 12.42
N GLN A 76 1.58 3.88 12.66
CA GLN A 76 0.85 3.05 11.69
C GLN A 76 -0.56 3.60 11.40
N THR A 77 -1.22 4.17 12.41
CA THR A 77 -2.49 4.88 12.21
C THR A 77 -2.35 6.01 11.18
N GLY A 78 -1.21 6.70 11.17
CA GLY A 78 -0.90 7.70 10.14
C GLY A 78 -0.93 7.10 8.72
N ILE A 79 -0.29 5.95 8.51
CA ILE A 79 -0.34 5.28 7.20
C ILE A 79 -1.78 4.89 6.83
N ALA A 80 -2.54 4.30 7.75
CA ALA A 80 -3.93 3.92 7.50
C ALA A 80 -4.81 5.13 7.12
N MET A 81 -4.58 6.28 7.74
CA MET A 81 -5.29 7.53 7.40
C MET A 81 -4.98 8.03 5.98
N SER A 82 -3.87 7.64 5.37
CA SER A 82 -3.57 8.00 3.98
C SER A 82 -4.60 7.43 2.99
N LEU A 83 -5.28 6.33 3.33
CA LEU A 83 -6.38 5.79 2.53
C LEU A 83 -7.54 6.78 2.43
N VAL A 84 -7.94 7.40 3.55
CA VAL A 84 -9.00 8.41 3.55
C VAL A 84 -8.60 9.60 2.71
N VAL A 85 -7.36 10.07 2.86
CA VAL A 85 -6.84 11.21 2.08
C VAL A 85 -6.81 10.88 0.60
N SER A 86 -6.33 9.68 0.22
CA SER A 86 -6.29 9.26 -1.19
C SER A 86 -7.69 9.13 -1.80
N ALA A 87 -8.67 8.62 -1.04
CA ALA A 87 -10.07 8.51 -1.47
C ALA A 87 -10.69 9.91 -1.72
N VAL A 88 -10.57 10.82 -0.74
CA VAL A 88 -11.06 12.19 -0.90
C VAL A 88 -10.40 12.90 -2.08
N MET A 89 -9.08 12.77 -2.22
CA MET A 89 -8.35 13.37 -3.33
C MET A 89 -8.70 12.75 -4.68
N ALA A 90 -9.04 11.46 -4.74
CA ALA A 90 -9.50 10.80 -5.96
C ALA A 90 -10.86 11.34 -6.40
N ILE A 91 -11.80 11.57 -5.47
CA ILE A 91 -13.08 12.23 -5.76
C ILE A 91 -12.84 13.63 -6.35
N VAL A 92 -12.01 14.44 -5.68
CA VAL A 92 -11.76 15.83 -6.10
C VAL A 92 -11.03 15.90 -7.46
N ARG A 93 -10.07 14.99 -7.69
CA ARG A 93 -9.17 15.08 -8.86
C ARG A 93 -9.69 14.35 -10.09
N PHE A 94 -10.38 13.23 -9.90
CA PHE A 94 -10.85 12.36 -10.98
C PHE A 94 -12.37 12.26 -11.08
N GLY A 95 -13.10 12.84 -10.13
CA GLY A 95 -14.56 12.73 -10.06
C GLY A 95 -15.01 11.31 -9.70
N GLU A 96 -14.14 10.50 -9.07
CA GLU A 96 -14.53 9.18 -8.58
C GLU A 96 -15.70 9.36 -7.58
N ARG A 97 -16.71 8.52 -7.68
CA ARG A 97 -17.86 8.57 -6.78
C ARG A 97 -17.79 7.36 -5.88
N LEU A 98 -17.74 7.59 -4.59
CA LEU A 98 -17.85 6.54 -3.60
C LEU A 98 -19.27 6.51 -3.06
N SER A 99 -19.91 5.35 -3.16
CA SER A 99 -21.19 5.07 -2.54
C SER A 99 -21.08 5.08 -1.02
N TRP A 100 -22.18 5.13 -0.32
CA TRP A 100 -22.22 5.00 1.13
C TRP A 100 -21.58 3.69 1.62
N LEU A 101 -21.78 2.59 0.88
CA LEU A 101 -21.20 1.29 1.22
C LEU A 101 -19.67 1.29 1.09
N GLU A 102 -19.13 1.90 0.05
CA GLU A 102 -17.68 2.03 -0.14
C GLU A 102 -17.05 2.90 0.94
N TRP A 103 -17.70 4.01 1.31
CA TRP A 103 -17.26 4.83 2.45
C TRP A 103 -17.27 4.03 3.75
N SER A 104 -18.29 3.23 4.00
CA SER A 104 -18.35 2.38 5.18
C SER A 104 -17.23 1.33 5.21
N ALA A 105 -16.87 0.77 4.04
CA ALA A 105 -15.76 -0.16 3.90
C ALA A 105 -14.41 0.54 4.14
N VAL A 106 -14.20 1.74 3.61
CA VAL A 106 -12.98 2.55 3.88
C VAL A 106 -12.84 2.81 5.39
N VAL A 107 -13.91 3.25 6.05
CA VAL A 107 -13.90 3.49 7.50
C VAL A 107 -13.64 2.20 8.28
N ALA A 108 -14.23 1.08 7.86
CA ALA A 108 -14.00 -0.21 8.50
C ALA A 108 -12.54 -0.68 8.34
N VAL A 109 -11.92 -0.53 7.15
CA VAL A 109 -10.49 -0.82 6.95
C VAL A 109 -9.63 0.03 7.87
N VAL A 110 -9.85 1.35 7.89
CA VAL A 110 -9.07 2.26 8.74
C VAL A 110 -9.23 1.88 10.23
N THR A 111 -10.45 1.63 10.67
CA THR A 111 -10.73 1.23 12.05
C THR A 111 -10.05 -0.10 12.40
N GLY A 112 -10.12 -1.09 11.51
CA GLY A 112 -9.44 -2.36 11.68
C GLY A 112 -7.91 -2.20 11.78
N LEU A 113 -7.30 -1.38 10.91
CA LEU A 113 -5.86 -1.11 10.93
C LEU A 113 -5.43 -0.36 12.21
N VAL A 114 -6.24 0.58 12.69
CA VAL A 114 -6.02 1.27 13.97
C VAL A 114 -6.05 0.29 15.14
N LEU A 115 -7.08 -0.57 15.21
CA LEU A 115 -7.21 -1.59 16.25
C LEU A 115 -6.07 -2.61 16.20
N LEU A 116 -5.68 -3.04 14.99
CA LEU A 116 -4.55 -3.96 14.80
C LEU A 116 -3.25 -3.32 15.30
N SER A 117 -3.00 -2.05 14.95
CA SER A 117 -1.84 -1.29 15.42
C SER A 117 -1.86 -1.07 16.94
N ALA A 118 -3.03 -0.80 17.52
CA ALA A 118 -3.19 -0.64 18.96
C ALA A 118 -2.97 -1.95 19.74
N SER A 119 -3.20 -3.10 19.10
CA SER A 119 -2.95 -4.42 19.68
C SER A 119 -1.47 -4.85 19.66
N ALA A 120 -0.60 -4.11 18.96
CA ALA A 120 0.83 -4.39 18.94
C ALA A 120 1.45 -4.23 20.35
N GLY A 121 2.26 -5.22 20.74
CA GLY A 121 3.00 -5.22 22.00
C GLY A 121 4.43 -4.72 21.83
N GLN A 122 5.39 -5.47 22.37
CA GLN A 122 6.82 -5.15 22.25
C GLN A 122 7.35 -5.54 20.87
N ILE A 123 8.30 -4.75 20.40
CA ILE A 123 9.00 -5.00 19.13
C ILE A 123 10.11 -5.99 19.41
N GLY A 124 10.11 -7.12 18.71
CA GLY A 124 11.20 -8.08 18.75
C GLY A 124 12.43 -7.61 17.97
N ASP A 125 13.57 -8.18 18.24
CA ASP A 125 14.86 -7.89 17.58
C ASP A 125 15.48 -9.10 16.88
N HIS A 126 14.73 -10.19 16.73
CA HIS A 126 15.19 -11.38 16.04
C HIS A 126 15.37 -11.10 14.54
N GLY A 127 16.58 -11.31 14.06
CA GLY A 127 16.92 -11.11 12.64
C GLY A 127 17.84 -12.24 12.17
N ASP A 128 17.26 -13.35 11.71
CA ASP A 128 18.04 -14.50 11.22
C ASP A 128 18.77 -14.18 9.91
N ALA A 129 19.93 -14.78 9.72
CA ALA A 129 20.78 -14.57 8.54
C ALA A 129 20.11 -14.97 7.21
N TRP A 130 19.09 -15.83 7.24
CA TRP A 130 18.33 -16.26 6.04
C TRP A 130 17.27 -15.25 5.58
N LEU A 131 16.85 -14.32 6.46
CA LEU A 131 15.76 -13.37 6.16
C LEU A 131 16.00 -12.52 4.92
N PRO A 132 17.19 -11.93 4.66
CA PRO A 132 17.42 -11.15 3.45
C PRO A 132 17.21 -11.96 2.17
N ALA A 133 17.62 -13.22 2.15
CA ALA A 133 17.42 -14.12 1.01
C ALA A 133 15.94 -14.48 0.83
N ALA A 134 15.20 -14.72 1.92
CA ALA A 134 13.77 -14.96 1.89
C ALA A 134 12.98 -13.75 1.39
N LEU A 135 13.37 -12.54 1.83
CA LEU A 135 12.74 -11.29 1.36
C LEU A 135 13.00 -11.09 -0.14
N LEU A 136 14.20 -11.37 -0.63
CA LEU A 136 14.50 -11.34 -2.07
C LEU A 136 13.67 -12.37 -2.84
N GLY A 137 13.54 -13.57 -2.31
CA GLY A 137 12.66 -14.62 -2.85
C GLY A 137 11.20 -14.17 -2.91
N ALA A 138 10.71 -13.50 -1.85
CA ALA A 138 9.37 -12.93 -1.82
C ALA A 138 9.16 -11.89 -2.94
N VAL A 139 10.14 -11.01 -3.19
CA VAL A 139 10.08 -10.04 -4.30
C VAL A 139 9.99 -10.75 -5.65
N ALA A 140 10.76 -11.83 -5.86
CA ALA A 140 10.69 -12.63 -7.08
C ALA A 140 9.32 -13.28 -7.26
N VAL A 141 8.76 -13.87 -6.20
CA VAL A 141 7.39 -14.42 -6.21
C VAL A 141 6.35 -13.35 -6.54
N ILE A 142 6.44 -12.17 -5.93
CA ILE A 142 5.56 -11.04 -6.23
C ILE A 142 5.62 -10.68 -7.71
N ALA A 143 6.82 -10.60 -8.30
CA ALA A 143 6.99 -10.29 -9.72
C ALA A 143 6.36 -11.37 -10.63
N VAL A 144 6.51 -12.64 -10.29
CA VAL A 144 5.88 -13.76 -11.01
C VAL A 144 4.36 -13.69 -10.92
N LEU A 145 3.80 -13.48 -9.72
CA LEU A 145 2.35 -13.36 -9.50
C LEU A 145 1.75 -12.12 -10.16
N ALA A 146 2.53 -11.04 -10.30
CA ALA A 146 2.09 -9.83 -10.97
C ALA A 146 1.95 -10.01 -12.50
N TRP A 147 2.62 -11.00 -13.10
CA TRP A 147 2.59 -11.23 -14.54
C TRP A 147 1.18 -11.45 -15.10
N PRO A 148 0.38 -12.42 -14.61
CA PRO A 148 -0.99 -12.62 -15.11
C PRO A 148 -1.89 -11.41 -14.83
N ALA A 149 -1.82 -10.81 -13.65
CA ALA A 149 -2.60 -9.63 -13.31
C ALA A 149 -2.26 -8.42 -14.20
N SER A 150 -1.02 -8.34 -14.69
CA SER A 150 -0.58 -7.24 -15.56
C SER A 150 -1.08 -7.37 -17.00
N ARG A 151 -1.63 -8.50 -17.41
CA ARG A 151 -2.12 -8.74 -18.78
C ARG A 151 -3.57 -8.33 -19.00
N THR A 152 -4.34 -8.18 -17.94
CA THR A 152 -5.76 -7.85 -18.00
C THR A 152 -6.02 -6.44 -17.50
N ARG A 153 -7.18 -5.89 -17.86
CA ARG A 153 -7.66 -4.60 -17.37
C ARG A 153 -9.06 -4.78 -16.79
N SER A 154 -9.08 -5.13 -15.50
CA SER A 154 -10.30 -5.35 -14.73
C SER A 154 -10.15 -4.80 -13.32
N THR A 155 -11.24 -4.63 -12.60
CA THR A 155 -11.24 -4.25 -11.18
C THR A 155 -10.41 -5.23 -10.35
N LEU A 156 -10.59 -6.54 -10.61
CA LEU A 156 -9.82 -7.58 -9.93
C LEU A 156 -8.31 -7.48 -10.21
N SER A 157 -7.92 -7.20 -11.47
CA SER A 157 -6.48 -7.02 -11.79
C SER A 157 -5.89 -5.78 -11.14
N THR A 158 -6.69 -4.70 -11.03
CA THR A 158 -6.30 -3.47 -10.31
C THR A 158 -6.07 -3.76 -8.84
N ALA A 159 -7.02 -4.43 -8.18
CA ALA A 159 -6.92 -4.83 -6.78
C ALA A 159 -5.75 -5.80 -6.52
N ALA A 160 -5.56 -6.79 -7.40
CA ALA A 160 -4.46 -7.75 -7.30
C ALA A 160 -3.09 -7.07 -7.42
N LEU A 161 -2.91 -6.16 -8.39
CA LEU A 161 -1.67 -5.39 -8.53
C LEU A 161 -1.46 -4.44 -7.35
N GLY A 162 -2.53 -3.85 -6.81
CA GLY A 162 -2.51 -3.07 -5.58
C GLY A 162 -2.04 -3.90 -4.40
N ALA A 163 -2.61 -5.09 -4.19
CA ALA A 163 -2.20 -6.01 -3.13
C ALA A 163 -0.74 -6.45 -3.27
N LEU A 164 -0.32 -6.84 -4.48
CA LEU A 164 1.07 -7.24 -4.75
C LEU A 164 2.05 -6.10 -4.54
N SER A 165 1.68 -4.87 -4.89
CA SER A 165 2.44 -3.67 -4.52
C SER A 165 2.53 -3.51 -3.00
N GLY A 166 1.43 -3.73 -2.28
CA GLY A 166 1.39 -3.70 -0.81
C GLY A 166 2.29 -4.77 -0.18
N PHE A 167 2.33 -5.98 -0.73
CA PHE A 167 3.29 -7.01 -0.31
C PHE A 167 4.75 -6.57 -0.53
N ALA A 168 5.05 -5.93 -1.66
CA ALA A 168 6.38 -5.41 -1.91
C ALA A 168 6.75 -4.26 -0.95
N TYR A 169 5.81 -3.36 -0.60
CA TYR A 169 6.02 -2.36 0.44
C TYR A 169 6.14 -2.99 1.84
N ALA A 170 5.46 -4.11 2.10
CA ALA A 170 5.66 -4.87 3.33
C ALA A 170 7.11 -5.38 3.45
N VAL A 171 7.69 -5.87 2.34
CA VAL A 171 9.11 -6.23 2.28
C VAL A 171 10.00 -5.02 2.58
N VAL A 172 9.67 -3.82 2.06
CA VAL A 172 10.39 -2.57 2.41
C VAL A 172 10.34 -2.32 3.93
N GLY A 173 9.17 -2.46 4.55
CA GLY A 173 9.00 -2.26 5.99
C GLY A 173 9.81 -3.25 6.82
N ILE A 174 9.78 -4.54 6.47
CA ILE A 174 10.54 -5.60 7.14
C ILE A 174 12.04 -5.39 6.94
N ALA A 175 12.49 -5.13 5.71
CA ALA A 175 13.89 -4.84 5.41
C ALA A 175 14.39 -3.59 6.16
N GLY A 176 13.54 -2.56 6.28
CA GLY A 176 13.84 -1.35 7.05
C GLY A 176 14.18 -1.64 8.53
N ARG A 177 13.53 -2.63 9.15
CA ARG A 177 13.85 -3.07 10.52
C ARG A 177 15.18 -3.81 10.62
N LEU A 178 15.58 -4.51 9.54
CA LEU A 178 16.80 -5.31 9.49
C LEU A 178 18.05 -4.48 9.10
N LEU A 179 17.89 -3.17 8.83
CA LEU A 179 19.02 -2.32 8.46
C LEU A 179 20.04 -2.19 9.61
N PRO A 180 21.34 -2.32 9.32
CA PRO A 180 22.40 -2.34 10.34
C PRO A 180 22.73 -0.95 10.95
N GLY A 181 21.82 0.02 10.78
CA GLY A 181 21.97 1.41 11.24
C GLY A 181 22.07 2.39 10.07
N TRP A 182 22.37 3.66 10.39
CA TRP A 182 22.25 4.78 9.44
C TRP A 182 23.58 5.24 8.84
N SER A 183 24.70 4.60 9.15
CA SER A 183 26.00 5.01 8.57
C SER A 183 26.06 4.58 7.09
N PRO A 184 26.44 5.49 6.17
CA PRO A 184 26.45 5.21 4.73
C PRO A 184 27.24 3.94 4.35
N GLY A 185 28.41 3.72 4.99
CA GLY A 185 29.22 2.53 4.73
C GLY A 185 28.55 1.22 5.15
N ARG A 186 27.85 1.19 6.28
CA ARG A 186 27.09 0.01 6.72
C ARG A 186 25.87 -0.25 5.83
N LEU A 187 25.17 0.80 5.40
CA LEU A 187 24.06 0.68 4.47
C LEU A 187 24.52 0.13 3.13
N ALA A 188 25.60 0.69 2.56
CA ALA A 188 26.12 0.24 1.27
C ALA A 188 26.66 -1.21 1.30
N GLY A 189 27.17 -1.68 2.44
CA GLY A 189 27.65 -3.05 2.61
C GLY A 189 26.58 -4.09 2.95
N SER A 190 25.33 -3.66 3.20
CA SER A 190 24.27 -4.58 3.65
C SER A 190 23.42 -5.07 2.48
N PRO A 191 23.27 -6.41 2.29
CA PRO A 191 22.34 -6.98 1.32
C PRO A 191 20.89 -6.50 1.52
N VAL A 192 20.48 -6.27 2.76
CA VAL A 192 19.14 -5.80 3.14
C VAL A 192 18.83 -4.45 2.49
N THR A 193 19.81 -3.56 2.35
CA THR A 193 19.62 -2.26 1.70
C THR A 193 19.22 -2.43 0.23
N TYR A 194 19.83 -3.36 -0.48
CA TYR A 194 19.52 -3.62 -1.88
C TYR A 194 18.15 -4.28 -2.03
N VAL A 195 17.79 -5.19 -1.11
CA VAL A 195 16.43 -5.77 -1.06
C VAL A 195 15.40 -4.68 -0.83
N LEU A 196 15.64 -3.75 0.09
CA LEU A 196 14.75 -2.61 0.36
C LEU A 196 14.56 -1.74 -0.88
N LEU A 197 15.63 -1.35 -1.56
CA LEU A 197 15.58 -0.52 -2.77
C LEU A 197 14.86 -1.24 -3.91
N LEU A 198 15.19 -2.51 -4.15
CA LEU A 198 14.54 -3.32 -5.18
C LEU A 198 13.05 -3.50 -4.90
N SER A 199 12.68 -3.80 -3.65
CA SER A 199 11.28 -3.95 -3.24
C SER A 199 10.51 -2.65 -3.40
N GLY A 200 11.11 -1.51 -3.03
CA GLY A 200 10.50 -0.19 -3.23
C GLY A 200 10.26 0.14 -4.70
N LEU A 201 11.22 -0.20 -5.57
CA LEU A 201 11.07 -0.02 -7.01
C LEU A 201 9.96 -0.91 -7.59
N VAL A 202 9.91 -2.18 -7.21
CA VAL A 202 8.87 -3.13 -7.62
C VAL A 202 7.51 -2.66 -7.10
N ALA A 203 7.41 -2.26 -5.84
CA ALA A 203 6.18 -1.73 -5.25
C ALA A 203 5.66 -0.51 -6.01
N PHE A 204 6.51 0.48 -6.24
CA PHE A 204 6.16 1.68 -7.01
C PHE A 204 5.70 1.32 -8.43
N PHE A 205 6.39 0.40 -9.10
CA PHE A 205 6.04 -0.05 -10.44
C PHE A 205 4.68 -0.75 -10.48
N LEU A 206 4.44 -1.72 -9.61
CA LEU A 206 3.17 -2.46 -9.56
C LEU A 206 2.00 -1.54 -9.20
N TYR A 207 2.20 -0.61 -8.26
CA TYR A 207 1.18 0.38 -7.94
C TYR A 207 0.87 1.30 -9.12
N THR A 208 1.90 1.77 -9.83
CA THR A 208 1.72 2.53 -11.07
C THR A 208 0.87 1.78 -12.08
N LEU A 209 1.15 0.48 -12.28
CA LEU A 209 0.35 -0.37 -13.16
C LEU A 209 -1.10 -0.53 -12.68
N ALA A 210 -1.33 -0.66 -11.38
CA ALA A 210 -2.68 -0.70 -10.81
C ALA A 210 -3.45 0.60 -11.09
N LEU A 211 -2.82 1.75 -10.85
CA LEU A 211 -3.41 3.07 -11.06
C LEU A 211 -3.70 3.42 -12.54
N GLN A 212 -3.05 2.74 -13.47
CA GLN A 212 -3.38 2.86 -14.90
C GLN A 212 -4.69 2.14 -15.27
N ARG A 213 -5.13 1.19 -14.45
CA ARG A 213 -6.19 0.23 -14.82
C ARG A 213 -7.55 0.55 -14.23
N GLY A 214 -7.59 1.13 -13.04
CA GLY A 214 -8.84 1.34 -12.33
C GLY A 214 -8.81 2.52 -11.37
N ALA A 215 -9.81 2.58 -10.50
CA ALA A 215 -9.95 3.62 -9.51
C ALA A 215 -8.78 3.60 -8.50
N VAL A 216 -8.47 4.78 -8.00
CA VAL A 216 -7.40 4.96 -6.99
C VAL A 216 -7.75 4.17 -5.74
N THR A 217 -9.01 4.20 -5.33
CA THR A 217 -9.48 3.52 -4.11
C THR A 217 -9.29 2.01 -4.19
N VAL A 218 -9.65 1.39 -5.34
CA VAL A 218 -9.47 -0.06 -5.58
C VAL A 218 -8.02 -0.49 -5.57
N ALA A 219 -7.13 0.34 -6.11
CA ALA A 219 -5.69 0.05 -6.09
C ALA A 219 -5.08 0.24 -4.69
N THR A 220 -5.49 1.31 -3.99
CA THR A 220 -4.85 1.76 -2.74
C THR A 220 -5.30 0.94 -1.53
N THR A 221 -6.57 0.55 -1.46
CA THR A 221 -7.08 -0.19 -0.30
C THR A 221 -6.34 -1.52 -0.07
N PRO A 222 -6.26 -2.45 -1.03
CA PRO A 222 -5.53 -3.70 -0.84
C PRO A 222 -4.02 -3.49 -0.64
N LEU A 223 -3.45 -2.44 -1.23
CA LEU A 223 -2.06 -2.04 -0.99
C LEU A 223 -1.86 -1.72 0.50
N ILE A 224 -2.66 -0.80 1.07
CA ILE A 224 -2.51 -0.38 2.47
C ILE A 224 -2.75 -1.54 3.42
N VAL A 225 -3.74 -2.39 3.15
CA VAL A 225 -3.99 -3.58 3.95
C VAL A 225 -2.78 -4.51 3.94
N ALA A 226 -2.24 -4.86 2.76
CA ALA A 226 -1.11 -5.76 2.65
C ALA A 226 0.15 -5.20 3.33
N GLN A 227 0.48 -3.93 3.08
CA GLN A 227 1.67 -3.30 3.67
C GLN A 227 1.59 -3.09 5.19
N THR A 228 0.40 -3.17 5.79
CA THR A 228 0.22 -3.05 7.24
C THR A 228 0.11 -4.41 7.91
N VAL A 229 -0.73 -5.29 7.37
CA VAL A 229 -1.00 -6.61 7.94
C VAL A 229 0.21 -7.56 7.84
N VAL A 230 0.86 -7.58 6.67
CA VAL A 230 1.96 -8.52 6.43
C VAL A 230 3.17 -8.28 7.34
N PRO A 231 3.69 -7.04 7.50
CA PRO A 231 4.76 -6.81 8.46
C PRO A 231 4.35 -7.12 9.91
N SER A 232 3.09 -6.88 10.27
CA SER A 232 2.58 -7.21 11.60
C SER A 232 2.62 -8.72 11.85
N LEU A 233 2.19 -9.54 10.88
CA LEU A 233 2.25 -11.00 10.97
C LEU A 233 3.69 -11.52 10.99
N VAL A 234 4.54 -11.01 10.11
CA VAL A 234 5.96 -11.38 10.06
C VAL A 234 6.66 -10.98 11.37
N GLY A 235 6.32 -9.80 11.91
CA GLY A 235 6.80 -9.35 13.20
C GLY A 235 6.48 -10.33 14.32
N LEU A 236 5.22 -10.76 14.41
CA LEU A 236 4.73 -11.70 15.42
C LEU A 236 5.36 -13.10 15.29
N VAL A 237 5.49 -13.61 14.05
CA VAL A 237 5.87 -15.02 13.83
C VAL A 237 7.39 -15.19 13.74
N LEU A 238 8.09 -14.24 13.09
CA LEU A 238 9.51 -14.40 12.75
C LEU A 238 10.44 -13.45 13.52
N LEU A 239 9.96 -12.25 13.88
CA LEU A 239 10.82 -11.24 14.49
C LEU A 239 10.68 -11.16 16.02
N GLY A 240 9.80 -11.97 16.61
CA GLY A 240 9.59 -12.01 18.06
C GLY A 240 8.73 -10.84 18.58
N ASP A 241 7.97 -10.19 17.73
CA ASP A 241 6.99 -9.20 18.18
C ASP A 241 5.91 -9.88 19.02
N THR A 242 5.32 -9.14 19.95
CA THR A 242 4.25 -9.67 20.81
C THR A 242 2.95 -8.91 20.61
N ILE A 243 1.84 -9.55 20.90
CA ILE A 243 0.55 -8.87 21.06
C ILE A 243 0.46 -8.35 22.49
N ARG A 244 -0.08 -7.16 22.68
CA ARG A 244 -0.35 -6.60 23.99
C ARG A 244 -1.21 -7.57 24.81
N SER A 245 -0.85 -7.80 26.08
CA SER A 245 -1.59 -8.67 26.98
C SER A 245 -3.08 -8.29 27.03
N GLY A 246 -3.96 -9.27 26.87
CA GLY A 246 -5.41 -9.08 26.83
C GLY A 246 -6.00 -8.59 25.50
N TRP A 247 -5.19 -8.34 24.47
CA TRP A 247 -5.63 -7.77 23.17
C TRP A 247 -5.68 -8.79 22.03
N SER A 248 -5.45 -10.07 22.29
CA SER A 248 -5.43 -11.11 21.25
C SER A 248 -6.76 -11.21 20.48
N ALA A 249 -7.89 -11.17 21.19
CA ALA A 249 -9.21 -11.18 20.57
C ALA A 249 -9.47 -9.91 19.73
N THR A 250 -9.06 -8.75 20.23
CA THR A 250 -9.16 -7.48 19.50
C THR A 250 -8.31 -7.51 18.22
N ALA A 251 -7.10 -8.05 18.28
CA ALA A 251 -6.24 -8.20 17.12
C ALA A 251 -6.85 -9.11 16.06
N ALA A 252 -7.39 -10.27 16.47
CA ALA A 252 -8.06 -11.22 15.57
C ALA A 252 -9.31 -10.60 14.92
N LEU A 253 -10.14 -9.90 15.70
CA LEU A 253 -11.32 -9.20 15.20
C LEU A 253 -10.93 -8.09 14.22
N ALA A 254 -9.95 -7.25 14.57
CA ALA A 254 -9.44 -6.18 13.74
C ALA A 254 -8.92 -6.69 12.40
N PHE A 255 -8.15 -7.79 12.42
CA PHE A 255 -7.67 -8.47 11.22
C PHE A 255 -8.84 -8.92 10.33
N SER A 256 -9.83 -9.59 10.91
CA SER A 256 -11.00 -10.08 10.18
C SER A 256 -11.81 -8.95 9.55
N ILE A 257 -12.08 -7.88 10.31
CA ILE A 257 -12.79 -6.69 9.81
C ILE A 257 -12.02 -6.06 8.64
N THR A 258 -10.70 -5.90 8.77
CA THR A 258 -9.86 -5.29 7.73
C THR A 258 -9.92 -6.07 6.43
N ILE A 259 -9.78 -7.40 6.48
CA ILE A 259 -9.82 -8.26 5.28
C ILE A 259 -11.23 -8.27 4.67
N ALA A 260 -12.27 -8.42 5.49
CA ALA A 260 -13.66 -8.43 5.00
C ALA A 260 -14.03 -7.10 4.32
N ALA A 261 -13.70 -5.97 4.95
CA ALA A 261 -13.99 -4.64 4.40
C ALA A 261 -13.19 -4.36 3.12
N ALA A 262 -11.91 -4.73 3.06
CA ALA A 262 -11.11 -4.59 1.84
C ALA A 262 -11.66 -5.43 0.68
N THR A 263 -12.10 -6.66 0.97
CA THR A 263 -12.73 -7.54 -0.03
C THR A 263 -14.07 -6.99 -0.50
N ALA A 264 -14.88 -6.46 0.42
CA ALA A 264 -16.17 -5.86 0.09
C ALA A 264 -16.00 -4.64 -0.82
N LEU A 265 -15.02 -3.77 -0.56
CA LEU A 265 -14.76 -2.60 -1.39
C LEU A 265 -14.48 -2.95 -2.86
N VAL A 266 -13.67 -3.99 -3.10
CA VAL A 266 -13.38 -4.47 -4.45
C VAL A 266 -14.63 -5.00 -5.15
N ARG A 267 -15.51 -5.71 -4.43
CA ARG A 267 -16.75 -6.28 -4.98
C ARG A 267 -17.81 -5.21 -5.30
N PHE A 268 -17.92 -4.17 -4.48
CA PHE A 268 -18.87 -3.09 -4.72
C PHE A 268 -18.57 -2.39 -6.04
N GLU A 269 -17.32 -2.07 -6.31
CA GLU A 269 -16.94 -1.42 -7.57
C GLU A 269 -17.12 -2.33 -8.80
N GLU A 270 -16.96 -3.65 -8.66
CA GLU A 270 -17.29 -4.58 -9.74
C GLU A 270 -18.80 -4.55 -10.06
N ALA A 271 -19.66 -4.47 -9.04
CA ALA A 271 -21.10 -4.42 -9.22
C ALA A 271 -21.54 -3.14 -9.93
N ASP A 272 -20.98 -1.98 -9.56
CA ASP A 272 -21.30 -0.69 -10.18
C ASP A 272 -20.88 -0.65 -11.65
N VAL A 273 -19.70 -1.16 -11.99
CA VAL A 273 -19.22 -1.25 -13.39
C VAL A 273 -20.12 -2.16 -14.25
N VAL A 274 -20.66 -3.23 -13.69
CA VAL A 274 -21.59 -4.14 -14.39
C VAL A 274 -22.92 -3.44 -14.60
N HIS A 275 -23.41 -2.68 -13.62
CA HIS A 275 -24.70 -1.96 -13.70
C HIS A 275 -24.65 -0.87 -14.78
N GLU A 276 -23.60 -0.05 -14.81
CA GLU A 276 -23.40 0.98 -15.84
C GLU A 276 -23.28 0.40 -17.26
N ARG A 277 -22.68 -0.79 -17.41
CA ARG A 277 -22.61 -1.47 -18.71
C ARG A 277 -23.94 -2.07 -19.14
N GLY A 278 -24.76 -2.48 -18.20
CA GLY A 278 -26.12 -2.99 -18.47
C GLY A 278 -27.07 -1.88 -18.92
N GLU A 279 -26.97 -0.70 -18.33
CA GLU A 279 -27.80 0.47 -18.69
C GLU A 279 -27.40 1.13 -20.02
N ASN A 280 -26.10 1.06 -20.38
CA ASN A 280 -25.55 1.63 -21.62
C ASN A 280 -25.42 0.58 -22.75
N GLY A 281 -26.08 -0.57 -22.62
CA GLY A 281 -26.16 -1.58 -23.69
C GLY A 281 -26.81 -1.00 -24.96
N PRO A 282 -26.39 -1.46 -26.16
CA PRO A 282 -26.90 -0.88 -27.40
C PRO A 282 -28.43 -0.94 -27.42
N ALA A 283 -29.07 0.21 -27.52
CA ALA A 283 -30.49 0.27 -27.82
C ALA A 283 -30.72 -0.55 -29.09
N VAL A 284 -31.48 -1.64 -28.96
CA VAL A 284 -31.93 -2.43 -30.10
C VAL A 284 -32.76 -1.51 -30.97
N VAL A 285 -32.16 -0.99 -32.04
CA VAL A 285 -32.87 -0.27 -33.08
C VAL A 285 -33.72 -1.33 -33.79
N GLY A 286 -35.01 -1.30 -33.47
CA GLY A 286 -36.03 -2.07 -34.17
C GLY A 286 -36.40 -1.44 -35.52
#